data_97fdacf6dc573630503d40484f52a79f
#
_entry.id   97fdacf6dc573630503d40484f52a79f
#
_cell.length_a   1.000
_cell.length_b   1.000
_cell.length_c   1.000
_cell.angle_alpha   90.00
_cell.angle_beta   90.00
_cell.angle_gamma   90.00
#
_symmetry.space_group_name_H-M   'P 1'
#
loop_
_entity.id
_entity.type
_entity.pdbx_description
1 polymer ?
#
loop_
_entity_poly.entity_id
_entity_poly.type
_entity_poly.pdbx_seq_one_letter_code
_entity_poly.pdbx_strand_id
1 'polypeptide(L)'
;MKKLAIILIIAAICMPIFASAAAEQASTATAADYAAMSLDQLKSSIKTIKAGTLTVATSPDFAPYEFYAIADDGTPALAGFDMSLAQYIADYLGLKLDVIPMDFDGTLMEVQNKNVDLGMAGYSPDPSRAEIMEFSDIYYEGGQSFVTTKANADLFKSLEDTNKKNLSIGAQTGSIQINLANKYSPNADIIALAKVTDIIAELITGKIDGAYIEKVVAESYQKNYPALDIVLDVPYEAEGSAVGVSKGNFALLEGVNRAITQAMADGSMAAFVAEANEKATGNIIEGLLN
;
A
#
# COMPACT_ATOMS: atom_id res chain seq x y z
N MET A 1 25.62 -45.20 -82.13
CA MET A 1 25.11 -43.90 -81.72
C MET A 1 25.12 -43.87 -80.18
N LYS A 2 26.18 -43.37 -79.60
CA LYS A 2 26.43 -43.38 -78.16
C LYS A 2 25.96 -42.04 -77.59
N LYS A 3 24.94 -42.03 -76.68
CA LYS A 3 24.48 -40.84 -75.95
C LYS A 3 25.38 -40.62 -74.78
N LEU A 4 26.07 -39.50 -74.75
CA LEU A 4 26.90 -39.05 -73.64
C LEU A 4 26.00 -38.32 -72.63
N ALA A 5 25.89 -38.83 -71.43
CA ALA A 5 25.18 -38.17 -70.33
C ALA A 5 26.19 -37.35 -69.53
N ILE A 6 26.01 -36.03 -69.53
CA ILE A 6 26.79 -35.11 -68.72
C ILE A 6 26.12 -35.03 -67.31
N ILE A 7 26.85 -35.55 -66.33
CA ILE A 7 26.45 -35.40 -64.93
C ILE A 7 27.04 -34.08 -64.42
N LEU A 8 26.13 -33.12 -64.09
CA LEU A 8 26.49 -31.86 -63.45
C LEU A 8 26.53 -32.09 -61.94
N ILE A 9 27.72 -32.11 -61.36
CA ILE A 9 27.88 -32.16 -59.88
C ILE A 9 27.79 -30.73 -59.35
N ILE A 10 26.68 -30.42 -58.74
CA ILE A 10 26.51 -29.19 -57.94
C ILE A 10 27.11 -29.44 -56.57
N ALA A 11 28.28 -28.93 -56.29
CA ALA A 11 28.87 -28.90 -54.98
C ALA A 11 28.15 -27.82 -54.14
N ALA A 12 27.21 -28.23 -53.30
CA ALA A 12 26.59 -27.37 -52.32
C ALA A 12 27.62 -27.10 -51.21
N ILE A 13 28.17 -25.88 -51.18
CA ILE A 13 28.99 -25.37 -50.09
C ILE A 13 28.05 -25.08 -48.95
N CYS A 14 27.88 -26.00 -47.98
CA CYS A 14 27.31 -25.76 -46.70
C CYS A 14 28.30 -24.92 -45.88
N MET A 15 28.15 -23.59 -45.85
CA MET A 15 28.72 -22.79 -44.79
C MET A 15 27.90 -22.98 -43.54
N PRO A 16 28.48 -23.37 -42.41
CA PRO A 16 27.78 -23.30 -41.11
C PRO A 16 27.62 -21.83 -40.76
N ILE A 17 26.40 -21.33 -40.83
CA ILE A 17 26.02 -20.08 -40.20
C ILE A 17 26.09 -20.36 -38.70
N PHE A 18 27.20 -20.04 -38.07
CA PHE A 18 27.26 -19.83 -36.65
C PHE A 18 26.43 -18.57 -36.34
N ALA A 19 25.10 -18.74 -36.22
CA ALA A 19 24.29 -17.80 -35.51
C ALA A 19 24.77 -17.86 -34.06
N SER A 20 25.68 -16.97 -33.71
CA SER A 20 25.97 -16.64 -32.32
C SER A 20 24.69 -16.07 -31.73
N ALA A 21 23.86 -16.96 -31.20
CA ALA A 21 22.87 -16.59 -30.21
C ALA A 21 23.67 -16.22 -28.94
N ALA A 22 24.21 -15.00 -28.92
CA ALA A 22 24.43 -14.30 -27.69
C ALA A 22 23.01 -14.09 -27.11
N ALA A 23 22.52 -15.11 -26.41
CA ALA A 23 21.47 -14.89 -25.43
C ALA A 23 22.06 -13.83 -24.49
N GLU A 24 21.63 -12.61 -24.70
CA GLU A 24 21.79 -11.54 -23.73
C GLU A 24 21.14 -12.05 -22.46
N GLN A 25 21.94 -12.70 -21.60
CA GLN A 25 21.59 -12.91 -20.22
C GLN A 25 21.50 -11.49 -19.66
N ALA A 26 20.29 -10.91 -19.74
CA ALA A 26 19.94 -9.79 -18.93
C ALA A 26 20.18 -10.26 -17.50
N SER A 27 21.34 -9.95 -16.95
CA SER A 27 21.63 -10.05 -15.51
C SER A 27 20.54 -9.22 -14.86
N THR A 28 19.55 -9.86 -14.26
CA THR A 28 18.57 -9.17 -13.43
C THR A 28 19.35 -8.65 -12.25
N ALA A 29 19.63 -7.34 -12.24
CA ALA A 29 20.30 -6.69 -11.12
C ALA A 29 19.52 -6.99 -9.85
N THR A 30 20.24 -7.34 -8.79
CA THR A 30 19.66 -7.68 -7.48
C THR A 30 19.45 -6.41 -6.65
N ALA A 31 18.71 -6.52 -5.55
CA ALA A 31 18.57 -5.43 -4.60
C ALA A 31 19.94 -4.91 -4.10
N ALA A 32 20.92 -5.80 -3.87
CA ALA A 32 22.27 -5.45 -3.44
C ALA A 32 23.04 -4.62 -4.49
N ASP A 33 22.80 -4.86 -5.78
CA ASP A 33 23.43 -4.08 -6.86
C ASP A 33 22.95 -2.63 -6.84
N TYR A 34 21.65 -2.41 -6.62
CA TYR A 34 21.07 -1.06 -6.52
C TYR A 34 21.48 -0.33 -5.24
N ALA A 35 21.61 -1.05 -4.12
CA ALA A 35 22.11 -0.48 -2.84
C ALA A 35 23.54 0.08 -2.96
N ALA A 36 24.36 -0.48 -3.85
CA ALA A 36 25.74 -0.03 -4.08
C ALA A 36 25.85 1.19 -5.04
N MET A 37 24.77 1.59 -5.72
CA MET A 37 24.79 2.68 -6.69
C MET A 37 24.83 4.06 -6.02
N SER A 38 25.45 5.04 -6.69
CA SER A 38 25.25 6.45 -6.36
C SER A 38 23.79 6.84 -6.62
N LEU A 39 23.30 7.94 -6.03
CA LEU A 39 21.92 8.41 -6.24
C LEU A 39 21.63 8.70 -7.72
N ASP A 40 22.55 9.30 -8.45
CA ASP A 40 22.37 9.61 -9.89
C ASP A 40 22.31 8.34 -10.74
N GLN A 41 23.12 7.32 -10.43
CA GLN A 41 23.07 6.02 -11.08
C GLN A 41 21.74 5.33 -10.80
N LEU A 42 21.28 5.35 -9.54
CA LEU A 42 20.01 4.77 -9.14
C LEU A 42 18.84 5.45 -9.85
N LYS A 43 18.77 6.79 -9.84
CA LYS A 43 17.73 7.56 -10.55
C LYS A 43 17.66 7.22 -12.03
N SER A 44 18.84 7.05 -12.68
CA SER A 44 18.92 6.65 -14.08
C SER A 44 18.47 5.21 -14.36
N SER A 45 18.47 4.35 -13.33
CA SER A 45 18.08 2.94 -13.41
C SER A 45 16.58 2.73 -13.12
N ILE A 46 15.93 3.67 -12.46
CA ILE A 46 14.51 3.59 -12.11
C ILE A 46 13.67 3.68 -13.39
N LYS A 47 12.78 2.70 -13.52
CA LYS A 47 11.76 2.68 -14.58
C LYS A 47 10.39 2.78 -13.93
N THR A 48 9.63 3.79 -14.33
CA THR A 48 8.24 3.99 -13.94
C THR A 48 7.31 3.58 -15.07
N ILE A 49 6.07 3.21 -14.74
CA ILE A 49 5.03 2.80 -15.70
C ILE A 49 4.77 3.91 -16.71
N LYS A 50 4.70 5.15 -16.23
CA LYS A 50 4.64 6.35 -17.06
C LYS A 50 5.97 7.10 -16.95
N ALA A 51 6.73 7.16 -18.01
CA ALA A 51 8.07 7.76 -18.00
C ALA A 51 8.09 9.14 -17.32
N GLY A 52 8.99 9.30 -16.34
CA GLY A 52 9.16 10.54 -15.58
C GLY A 52 8.05 10.86 -14.57
N THR A 53 7.14 9.91 -14.32
CA THR A 53 6.02 10.08 -13.39
C THR A 53 5.99 8.90 -12.41
N LEU A 54 5.86 9.17 -11.14
CA LEU A 54 5.62 8.20 -10.08
C LEU A 54 4.11 8.06 -9.90
N THR A 55 3.55 6.91 -10.27
CA THR A 55 2.12 6.62 -10.10
C THR A 55 1.89 5.93 -8.78
N VAL A 56 0.95 6.44 -7.97
CA VAL A 56 0.68 5.95 -6.61
C VAL A 56 -0.80 5.65 -6.44
N ALA A 57 -1.16 4.40 -6.15
CA ALA A 57 -2.51 4.02 -5.74
C ALA A 57 -2.69 4.27 -4.24
N THR A 58 -3.83 4.85 -3.85
CA THR A 58 -4.16 5.19 -2.46
C THR A 58 -5.64 5.01 -2.17
N SER A 59 -6.01 4.84 -0.89
CA SER A 59 -7.41 4.66 -0.44
C SER A 59 -7.77 5.74 0.59
N PRO A 60 -8.30 6.92 0.14
CA PRO A 60 -8.41 8.11 0.97
C PRO A 60 -9.59 8.08 1.95
N ASP A 61 -9.67 7.06 2.77
CA ASP A 61 -10.60 6.83 3.86
C ASP A 61 -9.89 6.44 5.19
N PHE A 62 -8.55 6.68 5.24
CA PHE A 62 -7.67 6.14 6.29
C PHE A 62 -6.88 7.24 6.99
N ALA A 63 -7.59 8.28 7.49
CA ALA A 63 -6.96 9.40 8.21
C ALA A 63 -6.21 8.92 9.47
N PRO A 64 -4.99 9.39 9.74
CA PRO A 64 -4.28 10.50 9.10
C PRO A 64 -3.31 10.08 7.98
N TYR A 65 -3.30 8.82 7.53
CA TYR A 65 -2.45 8.33 6.44
C TYR A 65 -2.81 9.01 5.11
N GLU A 66 -4.04 8.78 4.62
CA GLU A 66 -4.61 9.38 3.42
C GLU A 66 -6.12 9.60 3.58
N PHE A 67 -6.56 10.79 3.25
CA PHE A 67 -7.96 11.19 3.37
C PHE A 67 -8.26 12.45 2.57
N TYR A 68 -9.54 12.76 2.38
CA TYR A 68 -9.92 14.07 1.87
C TYR A 68 -10.14 15.05 3.01
N ALA A 69 -9.41 16.15 2.98
CA ALA A 69 -9.59 17.31 3.86
C ALA A 69 -10.25 18.47 3.10
N ILE A 70 -10.83 19.41 3.86
CA ILE A 70 -11.30 20.67 3.29
C ILE A 70 -10.09 21.61 3.10
N ALA A 71 -9.80 22.00 1.88
CA ALA A 71 -8.78 23.00 1.57
C ALA A 71 -9.23 24.41 1.96
N ASP A 72 -8.31 25.38 1.96
CA ASP A 72 -8.59 26.77 2.32
C ASP A 72 -9.67 27.44 1.46
N ASP A 73 -9.84 26.96 0.22
CA ASP A 73 -10.89 27.43 -0.71
C ASP A 73 -12.24 26.71 -0.53
N GLY A 74 -12.33 25.78 0.45
CA GLY A 74 -13.53 25.01 0.74
C GLY A 74 -13.73 23.78 -0.16
N THR A 75 -12.78 23.46 -1.03
CA THR A 75 -12.84 22.27 -1.89
C THR A 75 -12.21 21.06 -1.22
N PRO A 76 -12.64 19.82 -1.60
CA PRO A 76 -11.95 18.61 -1.18
C PRO A 76 -10.53 18.54 -1.74
N ALA A 77 -9.56 18.29 -0.89
CA ALA A 77 -8.17 18.05 -1.26
C ALA A 77 -7.66 16.77 -0.63
N LEU A 78 -6.95 15.96 -1.42
CA LEU A 78 -6.28 14.77 -0.91
C LEU A 78 -5.15 15.19 0.03
N ALA A 79 -5.16 14.64 1.23
CA ALA A 79 -4.24 14.98 2.32
C ALA A 79 -3.82 13.71 3.07
N GLY A 80 -2.89 13.87 4.01
CA GLY A 80 -2.39 12.79 4.85
C GLY A 80 -0.88 12.62 4.73
N PHE A 81 -0.28 11.96 5.72
CA PHE A 81 1.17 11.82 5.72
C PHE A 81 1.68 10.86 4.65
N ASP A 82 0.88 9.88 4.19
CA ASP A 82 1.21 9.05 3.03
C ASP A 82 1.32 9.90 1.76
N MET A 83 0.42 10.88 1.59
CA MET A 83 0.44 11.77 0.43
C MET A 83 1.64 12.73 0.48
N SER A 84 1.98 13.23 1.68
CA SER A 84 3.17 14.05 1.87
C SER A 84 4.46 13.25 1.61
N LEU A 85 4.52 12.01 2.09
CA LEU A 85 5.64 11.11 1.83
C LEU A 85 5.73 10.73 0.34
N ALA A 86 4.59 10.48 -0.34
CA ALA A 86 4.56 10.22 -1.78
C ALA A 86 5.15 11.39 -2.59
N GLN A 87 4.79 12.62 -2.24
CA GLN A 87 5.37 13.82 -2.87
C GLN A 87 6.87 13.94 -2.58
N TYR A 88 7.29 13.69 -1.34
CA TYR A 88 8.70 13.71 -0.96
C TYR A 88 9.52 12.66 -1.75
N ILE A 89 9.00 11.43 -1.88
CA ILE A 89 9.63 10.37 -2.69
C ILE A 89 9.76 10.82 -4.16
N ALA A 90 8.69 11.36 -4.74
CA ALA A 90 8.70 11.83 -6.11
C ALA A 90 9.76 12.93 -6.34
N ASP A 91 9.80 13.93 -5.46
CA ASP A 91 10.78 15.03 -5.53
C ASP A 91 12.22 14.53 -5.33
N TYR A 92 12.44 13.63 -4.35
CA TYR A 92 13.74 13.02 -4.09
C TYR A 92 14.27 12.27 -5.32
N LEU A 93 13.39 11.57 -6.03
CA LEU A 93 13.74 10.82 -7.25
C LEU A 93 13.75 11.67 -8.52
N GLY A 94 13.24 12.91 -8.48
CA GLY A 94 13.13 13.80 -9.64
C GLY A 94 11.99 13.40 -10.59
N LEU A 95 10.91 12.83 -10.04
CA LEU A 95 9.72 12.38 -10.76
C LEU A 95 8.54 13.33 -10.50
N LYS A 96 7.56 13.33 -11.39
CA LYS A 96 6.26 13.95 -11.12
C LYS A 96 5.38 12.97 -10.36
N LEU A 97 4.62 13.43 -9.38
CA LEU A 97 3.64 12.60 -8.69
C LEU A 97 2.31 12.56 -9.45
N ASP A 98 1.71 11.37 -9.56
CA ASP A 98 0.37 11.13 -10.10
C ASP A 98 -0.35 10.15 -9.15
N VAL A 99 -1.30 10.66 -8.34
CA VAL A 99 -2.00 9.87 -7.33
C VAL A 99 -3.34 9.40 -7.87
N ILE A 100 -3.62 8.11 -7.72
CA ILE A 100 -4.83 7.44 -8.24
C ILE A 100 -5.62 6.90 -7.04
N PRO A 101 -6.67 7.63 -6.60
CA PRO A 101 -7.52 7.20 -5.49
C PRO A 101 -8.46 6.07 -5.91
N MET A 102 -8.63 5.07 -5.05
CA MET A 102 -9.54 3.94 -5.24
C MET A 102 -9.84 3.26 -3.88
N ASP A 103 -10.64 2.19 -3.87
CA ASP A 103 -10.85 1.39 -2.66
C ASP A 103 -9.57 0.60 -2.31
N PHE A 104 -9.39 0.27 -1.03
CA PHE A 104 -8.15 -0.32 -0.49
C PHE A 104 -7.71 -1.60 -1.20
N ASP A 105 -8.61 -2.55 -1.40
CA ASP A 105 -8.31 -3.82 -2.09
C ASP A 105 -7.90 -3.59 -3.56
N GLY A 106 -8.48 -2.57 -4.20
CA GLY A 106 -8.08 -2.12 -5.52
C GLY A 106 -6.62 -1.66 -5.57
N THR A 107 -6.15 -0.95 -4.55
CA THR A 107 -4.75 -0.48 -4.50
C THR A 107 -3.75 -1.64 -4.52
N LEU A 108 -4.05 -2.71 -3.78
CA LEU A 108 -3.23 -3.93 -3.77
C LEU A 108 -3.20 -4.61 -5.14
N MET A 109 -4.35 -4.67 -5.81
CA MET A 109 -4.47 -5.26 -7.15
C MET A 109 -3.70 -4.46 -8.21
N GLU A 110 -3.74 -3.14 -8.14
CA GLU A 110 -3.04 -2.27 -9.09
C GLU A 110 -1.52 -2.41 -8.97
N VAL A 111 -0.98 -2.50 -7.74
CA VAL A 111 0.45 -2.79 -7.50
C VAL A 111 0.83 -4.18 -8.02
N GLN A 112 0.04 -5.21 -7.69
CA GLN A 112 0.26 -6.59 -8.13
C GLN A 112 0.28 -6.71 -9.66
N ASN A 113 -0.67 -6.04 -10.34
CA ASN A 113 -0.80 -6.06 -11.79
C ASN A 113 0.18 -5.13 -12.50
N LYS A 114 1.01 -4.39 -11.75
CA LYS A 114 1.98 -3.41 -12.27
C LYS A 114 1.32 -2.30 -13.10
N ASN A 115 0.13 -1.88 -12.70
CA ASN A 115 -0.60 -0.75 -13.29
C ASN A 115 -0.23 0.57 -12.63
N VAL A 116 0.34 0.52 -11.41
CA VAL A 116 0.92 1.66 -10.68
C VAL A 116 2.32 1.30 -10.20
N ASP A 117 3.15 2.32 -9.95
CA ASP A 117 4.51 2.14 -9.44
C ASP A 117 4.51 1.78 -7.95
N LEU A 118 3.68 2.45 -7.16
CA LEU A 118 3.58 2.31 -5.71
C LEU A 118 2.12 2.15 -5.25
N GLY A 119 1.96 1.47 -4.12
CA GLY A 119 0.77 1.52 -3.29
C GLY A 119 1.10 2.16 -1.94
N MET A 120 0.34 3.18 -1.56
CA MET A 120 0.48 3.89 -0.28
C MET A 120 -0.92 4.07 0.32
N ALA A 121 -1.24 3.28 1.31
CA ALA A 121 -2.51 3.25 2.03
C ALA A 121 -2.33 2.53 3.38
N GLY A 122 -1.35 2.97 4.17
CA GLY A 122 -1.04 2.38 5.47
C GLY A 122 -0.71 0.88 5.40
N TYR A 123 -0.01 0.40 4.38
CA TYR A 123 0.21 -1.02 4.17
C TYR A 123 1.06 -1.66 5.26
N SER A 124 0.54 -2.64 5.96
CA SER A 124 1.35 -3.54 6.78
C SER A 124 2.09 -4.54 5.87
N PRO A 125 3.41 -4.76 6.06
CA PRO A 125 4.21 -5.69 5.27
C PRO A 125 3.95 -7.14 5.69
N ASP A 126 2.72 -7.60 5.48
CA ASP A 126 2.29 -8.95 5.78
C ASP A 126 2.99 -9.96 4.86
N PRO A 127 3.48 -11.12 5.39
CA PRO A 127 4.14 -12.15 4.58
C PRO A 127 3.33 -12.64 3.38
N SER A 128 2.00 -12.70 3.49
CA SER A 128 1.15 -13.11 2.38
C SER A 128 1.17 -12.12 1.22
N ARG A 129 1.37 -10.84 1.49
CA ARG A 129 1.51 -9.79 0.48
C ARG A 129 2.92 -9.73 -0.12
N ALA A 130 3.94 -10.19 0.61
CA ALA A 130 5.32 -10.23 0.11
C ALA A 130 5.50 -11.16 -1.10
N GLU A 131 4.56 -12.06 -1.37
CA GLU A 131 4.56 -12.88 -2.59
C GLU A 131 4.20 -12.07 -3.84
N ILE A 132 3.40 -11.01 -3.70
CA ILE A 132 2.82 -10.24 -4.82
C ILE A 132 3.44 -8.86 -5.02
N MET A 133 4.11 -8.32 -3.99
CA MET A 133 4.80 -7.02 -4.05
C MET A 133 6.08 -7.03 -3.22
N GLU A 134 6.94 -6.04 -3.42
CA GLU A 134 8.01 -5.71 -2.50
C GLU A 134 7.52 -4.66 -1.49
N PHE A 135 8.10 -4.64 -0.29
CA PHE A 135 7.83 -3.62 0.70
C PHE A 135 9.08 -2.79 0.97
N SER A 136 8.88 -1.49 1.16
CA SER A 136 9.92 -0.60 1.64
C SER A 136 10.28 -0.86 3.11
N ASP A 137 11.27 -0.14 3.61
CA ASP A 137 11.46 0.02 5.04
C ASP A 137 10.20 0.64 5.67
N ILE A 138 10.00 0.35 6.98
CA ILE A 138 8.89 0.92 7.74
C ILE A 138 9.08 2.44 7.86
N TYR A 139 8.06 3.20 7.46
CA TYR A 139 8.07 4.67 7.57
C TYR A 139 7.25 5.19 8.75
N TYR A 140 6.35 4.35 9.29
CA TYR A 140 5.53 4.68 10.45
C TYR A 140 5.29 3.43 11.30
N GLU A 141 5.49 3.54 12.61
CA GLU A 141 5.16 2.49 13.57
C GLU A 141 3.70 2.65 14.00
N GLY A 142 2.88 1.64 13.75
CA GLY A 142 1.46 1.61 14.08
C GLY A 142 1.12 0.33 14.84
N GLY A 143 -0.12 0.22 15.23
CA GLY A 143 -0.66 -0.95 15.93
C GLY A 143 -2.07 -1.26 15.46
N GLN A 144 -2.65 -2.32 16.01
CA GLN A 144 -4.02 -2.70 15.68
C GLN A 144 -4.90 -2.57 16.92
N SER A 145 -6.16 -2.22 16.73
CA SER A 145 -7.11 -2.01 17.82
C SER A 145 -8.47 -2.61 17.53
N PHE A 146 -9.24 -2.83 18.60
CA PHE A 146 -10.65 -3.12 18.51
C PHE A 146 -11.44 -1.92 19.01
N VAL A 147 -12.34 -1.43 18.18
CA VAL A 147 -13.13 -0.22 18.39
C VAL A 147 -14.60 -0.59 18.52
N THR A 148 -15.28 0.09 19.40
CA THR A 148 -16.74 0.00 19.58
C THR A 148 -17.30 1.37 19.94
N THR A 149 -18.57 1.44 20.34
CA THR A 149 -19.15 2.66 20.92
C THR A 149 -18.96 2.66 22.44
N LYS A 150 -18.93 3.85 23.06
CA LYS A 150 -18.92 3.99 24.53
C LYS A 150 -20.06 3.25 25.21
N ALA A 151 -21.21 3.14 24.55
CA ALA A 151 -22.37 2.41 25.07
C ALA A 151 -22.11 0.90 25.20
N ASN A 152 -21.25 0.35 24.30
CA ASN A 152 -20.93 -1.07 24.24
C ASN A 152 -19.56 -1.40 24.85
N ALA A 153 -18.78 -0.42 25.30
CA ALA A 153 -17.40 -0.60 25.77
C ALA A 153 -17.26 -1.64 26.89
N ASP A 154 -18.29 -1.75 27.77
CA ASP A 154 -18.28 -2.75 28.82
C ASP A 154 -18.50 -4.19 28.39
N LEU A 155 -18.90 -4.41 27.11
CA LEU A 155 -19.08 -5.74 26.55
C LEU A 155 -17.75 -6.39 26.12
N PHE A 156 -16.69 -5.59 25.97
CA PHE A 156 -15.40 -6.00 25.40
C PHE A 156 -14.25 -5.68 26.36
N LYS A 157 -13.87 -6.64 27.19
CA LYS A 157 -12.75 -6.52 28.13
C LYS A 157 -11.54 -7.34 27.72
N SER A 158 -11.72 -8.24 26.76
CA SER A 158 -10.69 -9.09 26.19
C SER A 158 -11.03 -9.44 24.73
N LEU A 159 -10.08 -9.97 23.99
CA LEU A 159 -10.31 -10.43 22.59
C LEU A 159 -11.31 -11.58 22.54
N GLU A 160 -11.41 -12.42 23.58
CA GLU A 160 -12.41 -13.49 23.67
C GLU A 160 -13.84 -12.94 23.68
N ASP A 161 -14.04 -11.72 24.20
CA ASP A 161 -15.35 -11.07 24.22
C ASP A 161 -15.86 -10.68 22.84
N THR A 162 -14.95 -10.51 21.87
CA THR A 162 -15.30 -10.20 20.47
C THR A 162 -15.80 -11.44 19.71
N ASN A 163 -15.59 -12.66 20.27
CA ASN A 163 -15.84 -13.92 19.60
C ASN A 163 -17.17 -14.59 20.01
N LYS A 164 -18.28 -13.90 19.82
CA LYS A 164 -19.62 -14.39 20.19
C LYS A 164 -20.55 -14.38 18.96
N LYS A 165 -21.36 -15.43 18.80
CA LYS A 165 -22.27 -15.65 17.65
C LYS A 165 -23.32 -14.57 17.42
N ASN A 166 -23.62 -13.77 18.42
CA ASN A 166 -24.60 -12.71 18.35
C ASN A 166 -23.99 -11.33 18.06
N LEU A 167 -22.68 -11.27 17.75
CA LEU A 167 -21.98 -10.04 17.43
C LEU A 167 -21.75 -9.92 15.93
N SER A 168 -21.85 -8.70 15.44
CA SER A 168 -21.45 -8.29 14.09
C SER A 168 -20.19 -7.43 14.19
N ILE A 169 -19.10 -7.87 13.56
CA ILE A 169 -17.77 -7.26 13.68
C ILE A 169 -17.30 -6.76 12.32
N GLY A 170 -17.04 -5.46 12.22
CA GLY A 170 -16.57 -4.81 11.00
C GLY A 170 -15.07 -4.95 10.78
N ALA A 171 -14.68 -5.07 9.51
CA ALA A 171 -13.30 -4.92 9.06
C ALA A 171 -13.26 -4.50 7.59
N GLN A 172 -12.20 -3.79 7.17
CA GLN A 172 -12.08 -3.36 5.77
C GLN A 172 -11.73 -4.52 4.86
N THR A 173 -12.39 -4.60 3.70
CA THR A 173 -12.15 -5.62 2.68
C THR A 173 -10.69 -5.60 2.21
N GLY A 174 -10.05 -6.77 2.12
CA GLY A 174 -8.65 -6.91 1.67
C GLY A 174 -7.59 -6.48 2.69
N SER A 175 -7.99 -5.92 3.83
CA SER A 175 -7.07 -5.46 4.86
C SER A 175 -6.58 -6.61 5.76
N ILE A 176 -5.53 -6.33 6.56
CA ILE A 176 -5.10 -7.27 7.61
C ILE A 176 -6.12 -7.36 8.73
N GLN A 177 -6.94 -6.34 8.92
CA GLN A 177 -8.00 -6.32 9.94
C GLN A 177 -9.06 -7.40 9.69
N ILE A 178 -9.33 -7.75 8.41
CA ILE A 178 -10.20 -8.90 8.11
C ILE A 178 -9.59 -10.22 8.57
N ASN A 179 -8.25 -10.36 8.46
CA ASN A 179 -7.53 -11.54 8.96
C ASN A 179 -7.56 -11.59 10.49
N LEU A 180 -7.41 -10.44 11.16
CA LEU A 180 -7.52 -10.33 12.62
C LEU A 180 -8.94 -10.66 13.10
N ALA A 181 -9.97 -10.16 12.40
CA ALA A 181 -11.36 -10.49 12.70
C ALA A 181 -11.61 -12.01 12.62
N ASN A 182 -11.16 -12.66 11.53
CA ASN A 182 -11.27 -14.10 11.38
C ASN A 182 -10.46 -14.88 12.42
N LYS A 183 -9.32 -14.35 12.87
CA LYS A 183 -8.46 -15.00 13.87
C LYS A 183 -9.04 -14.92 15.28
N TYR A 184 -9.50 -13.73 15.69
CA TYR A 184 -9.90 -13.47 17.06
C TYR A 184 -11.42 -13.56 17.31
N SER A 185 -12.22 -13.40 16.25
CA SER A 185 -13.69 -13.40 16.31
C SER A 185 -14.33 -14.44 15.37
N PRO A 186 -13.81 -15.69 15.26
CA PRO A 186 -14.27 -16.67 14.25
C PRO A 186 -15.72 -17.12 14.42
N ASN A 187 -16.36 -16.86 15.56
CA ASN A 187 -17.77 -17.18 15.79
C ASN A 187 -18.72 -15.99 15.57
N ALA A 188 -18.19 -14.77 15.44
CA ALA A 188 -18.98 -13.58 15.14
C ALA A 188 -19.35 -13.52 13.65
N ASP A 189 -20.32 -12.70 13.32
CA ASP A 189 -20.64 -12.35 11.94
C ASP A 189 -19.67 -11.24 11.47
N ILE A 190 -18.76 -11.59 10.54
CA ILE A 190 -17.75 -10.66 10.06
C ILE A 190 -18.31 -9.87 8.88
N ILE A 191 -18.46 -8.57 9.06
CA ILE A 191 -18.97 -7.62 8.08
C ILE A 191 -17.79 -6.94 7.38
N ALA A 192 -17.49 -7.38 6.16
CA ALA A 192 -16.46 -6.78 5.33
C ALA A 192 -17.04 -5.57 4.57
N LEU A 193 -16.46 -4.40 4.76
CA LEU A 193 -16.83 -3.16 4.10
C LEU A 193 -15.65 -2.60 3.30
N ALA A 194 -15.92 -1.94 2.17
CA ALA A 194 -14.86 -1.42 1.31
C ALA A 194 -14.10 -0.24 1.97
N LYS A 195 -14.82 0.57 2.77
CA LYS A 195 -14.30 1.81 3.35
C LYS A 195 -14.35 1.78 4.88
N VAL A 196 -13.32 2.35 5.51
CA VAL A 196 -13.29 2.55 6.97
C VAL A 196 -14.35 3.54 7.40
N THR A 197 -14.64 4.57 6.60
CA THR A 197 -15.74 5.52 6.85
C THR A 197 -17.09 4.82 6.99
N ASP A 198 -17.36 3.80 6.19
CA ASP A 198 -18.61 3.00 6.28
C ASP A 198 -18.61 2.15 7.56
N ILE A 199 -17.46 1.57 7.95
CA ILE A 199 -17.31 0.84 9.22
C ILE A 199 -17.64 1.75 10.40
N ILE A 200 -17.11 2.97 10.40
CA ILE A 200 -17.36 3.97 11.45
C ILE A 200 -18.85 4.35 11.49
N ALA A 201 -19.46 4.57 10.33
CA ALA A 201 -20.89 4.91 10.25
C ALA A 201 -21.78 3.76 10.76
N GLU A 202 -21.45 2.51 10.44
CA GLU A 202 -22.19 1.34 10.93
C GLU A 202 -22.01 1.09 12.44
N LEU A 203 -20.80 1.37 12.99
CA LEU A 203 -20.57 1.36 14.43
C LEU A 203 -21.46 2.40 15.16
N ILE A 204 -21.45 3.65 14.67
CA ILE A 204 -22.19 4.76 15.30
C ILE A 204 -23.70 4.52 15.23
N THR A 205 -24.18 3.93 14.15
CA THR A 205 -25.62 3.62 13.96
C THR A 205 -26.03 2.31 14.64
N GLY A 206 -25.11 1.55 15.24
CA GLY A 206 -25.39 0.30 15.95
C GLY A 206 -25.76 -0.87 15.04
N LYS A 207 -25.35 -0.83 13.77
CA LYS A 207 -25.53 -1.96 12.85
C LYS A 207 -24.45 -3.03 13.02
N ILE A 208 -23.25 -2.62 13.48
CA ILE A 208 -22.20 -3.52 13.95
C ILE A 208 -21.84 -3.20 15.40
N ASP A 209 -21.37 -4.22 16.12
CA ASP A 209 -21.10 -4.12 17.56
C ASP A 209 -19.66 -3.65 17.85
N GLY A 210 -18.74 -3.92 16.94
CA GLY A 210 -17.34 -3.54 17.05
C GLY A 210 -16.62 -3.68 15.71
N ALA A 211 -15.37 -3.22 15.63
CA ALA A 211 -14.56 -3.31 14.43
C ALA A 211 -13.07 -3.43 14.76
N TYR A 212 -12.32 -4.13 13.90
CA TYR A 212 -10.87 -4.09 13.90
C TYR A 212 -10.41 -2.94 12.99
N ILE A 213 -9.63 -2.02 13.55
CA ILE A 213 -9.13 -0.82 12.88
C ILE A 213 -7.68 -0.58 13.33
N GLU A 214 -6.84 -0.07 12.45
CA GLU A 214 -5.50 0.40 12.78
C GLU A 214 -5.58 1.50 13.86
N LYS A 215 -4.65 1.49 14.83
CA LYS A 215 -4.79 2.25 16.06
C LYS A 215 -4.80 3.76 15.84
N VAL A 216 -3.87 4.31 15.05
CA VAL A 216 -3.84 5.77 14.84
C VAL A 216 -5.04 6.23 14.04
N VAL A 217 -5.57 5.38 13.14
CA VAL A 217 -6.82 5.66 12.42
C VAL A 217 -8.00 5.67 13.36
N ALA A 218 -8.11 4.68 14.25
CA ALA A 218 -9.14 4.64 15.28
C ALA A 218 -9.09 5.88 16.18
N GLU A 219 -7.88 6.31 16.59
CA GLU A 219 -7.68 7.53 17.39
C GLU A 219 -8.11 8.80 16.63
N SER A 220 -7.83 8.86 15.33
CA SER A 220 -8.28 9.96 14.49
C SER A 220 -9.80 10.03 14.39
N TYR A 221 -10.46 8.89 14.15
CA TYR A 221 -11.92 8.83 14.12
C TYR A 221 -12.55 9.10 15.47
N GLN A 222 -11.98 8.63 16.58
CA GLN A 222 -12.47 8.91 17.93
C GLN A 222 -12.47 10.42 18.26
N LYS A 223 -11.49 11.19 17.76
CA LYS A 223 -11.46 12.65 17.91
C LYS A 223 -12.65 13.33 17.19
N ASN A 224 -13.01 12.83 16.02
CA ASN A 224 -14.12 13.36 15.21
C ASN A 224 -15.48 12.82 15.68
N TYR A 225 -15.53 11.60 16.22
CA TYR A 225 -16.73 10.91 16.68
C TYR A 225 -16.59 10.49 18.14
N PRO A 226 -16.88 11.38 19.11
CA PRO A 226 -16.71 11.10 20.54
C PRO A 226 -17.54 9.95 21.10
N ALA A 227 -18.48 9.41 20.33
CA ALA A 227 -19.23 8.20 20.67
C ALA A 227 -18.41 6.92 20.56
N LEU A 228 -17.32 6.92 19.81
CA LEU A 228 -16.42 5.78 19.65
C LEU A 228 -15.53 5.59 20.88
N ASP A 229 -15.13 4.34 21.11
CA ASP A 229 -14.16 3.96 22.13
C ASP A 229 -13.21 2.88 21.60
N ILE A 230 -11.92 3.05 21.87
CA ILE A 230 -10.86 2.08 21.56
C ILE A 230 -10.67 1.24 22.81
N VAL A 231 -11.16 0.01 22.79
CA VAL A 231 -11.28 -0.80 24.01
C VAL A 231 -10.19 -1.86 24.15
N LEU A 232 -9.57 -2.32 23.06
CA LEU A 232 -8.53 -3.33 23.11
C LEU A 232 -7.39 -2.98 22.14
N ASP A 233 -6.15 -3.23 22.56
CA ASP A 233 -5.02 -3.40 21.65
C ASP A 233 -5.06 -4.83 21.07
N VAL A 234 -4.80 -4.97 19.77
CA VAL A 234 -4.85 -6.25 19.06
C VAL A 234 -3.44 -6.63 18.64
N PRO A 235 -2.90 -7.77 19.14
CA PRO A 235 -1.56 -8.23 18.76
C PRO A 235 -1.46 -8.57 17.27
N TYR A 236 -0.42 -8.05 16.63
CA TYR A 236 -0.10 -8.32 15.23
C TYR A 236 1.42 -8.38 15.03
N GLU A 237 1.91 -9.33 14.22
CA GLU A 237 3.34 -9.62 14.10
C GLU A 237 4.08 -8.65 13.16
N ALA A 238 3.39 -8.12 12.13
CA ALA A 238 3.98 -7.20 11.15
C ALA A 238 3.57 -5.75 11.47
N GLU A 239 4.05 -5.25 12.62
CA GLU A 239 3.76 -3.88 13.07
C GLU A 239 4.40 -2.84 12.13
N GLY A 240 3.66 -1.73 11.92
CA GLY A 240 4.12 -0.61 11.11
C GLY A 240 3.63 -0.62 9.68
N SER A 241 3.91 0.50 9.01
CA SER A 241 3.48 0.77 7.64
C SER A 241 4.65 0.93 6.70
N ALA A 242 4.53 0.34 5.51
CA ALA A 242 5.53 0.34 4.45
C ALA A 242 4.89 0.70 3.10
N VAL A 243 5.68 1.21 2.17
CA VAL A 243 5.25 1.45 0.79
C VAL A 243 5.28 0.14 0.01
N GLY A 244 4.18 -0.20 -0.66
CA GLY A 244 4.12 -1.31 -1.60
C GLY A 244 4.73 -0.93 -2.94
N VAL A 245 5.65 -1.73 -3.44
CA VAL A 245 6.32 -1.55 -4.74
C VAL A 245 6.05 -2.77 -5.61
N SER A 246 5.82 -2.59 -6.89
CA SER A 246 5.61 -3.69 -7.83
C SER A 246 6.72 -4.73 -7.74
N LYS A 247 6.36 -6.02 -7.69
CA LYS A 247 7.28 -7.14 -7.51
C LYS A 247 8.44 -7.12 -8.51
N GLY A 248 9.68 -7.18 -7.98
CA GLY A 248 10.91 -7.19 -8.75
C GLY A 248 11.42 -5.82 -9.18
N ASN A 249 10.76 -4.71 -8.85
CA ASN A 249 11.25 -3.36 -9.16
C ASN A 249 12.22 -2.86 -8.06
N PHE A 250 13.36 -3.55 -7.92
CA PHE A 250 14.36 -3.28 -6.88
C PHE A 250 15.02 -1.90 -7.00
N ALA A 251 15.13 -1.36 -8.22
CA ALA A 251 15.66 0.00 -8.40
C ALA A 251 14.74 1.05 -7.75
N LEU A 252 13.43 0.93 -7.97
CA LEU A 252 12.46 1.84 -7.37
C LEU A 252 12.36 1.62 -5.85
N LEU A 253 12.36 0.36 -5.40
CA LEU A 253 12.37 0.00 -3.98
C LEU A 253 13.54 0.67 -3.24
N GLU A 254 14.76 0.55 -3.79
CA GLU A 254 15.94 1.19 -3.20
C GLU A 254 15.82 2.72 -3.19
N GLY A 255 15.25 3.30 -4.25
CA GLY A 255 14.98 4.74 -4.32
C GLY A 255 14.01 5.21 -3.25
N VAL A 256 12.93 4.44 -3.04
CA VAL A 256 11.93 4.68 -1.98
C VAL A 256 12.55 4.57 -0.59
N ASN A 257 13.36 3.53 -0.32
CA ASN A 257 14.02 3.34 0.97
C ASN A 257 14.97 4.49 1.30
N ARG A 258 15.76 4.96 0.33
CA ARG A 258 16.63 6.13 0.53
C ARG A 258 15.84 7.40 0.80
N ALA A 259 14.72 7.61 0.11
CA ALA A 259 13.85 8.76 0.36
C ALA A 259 13.24 8.70 1.76
N ILE A 260 12.76 7.52 2.21
CA ILE A 260 12.24 7.31 3.57
C ILE A 260 13.35 7.58 4.61
N THR A 261 14.54 6.99 4.42
CA THR A 261 15.69 7.22 5.31
C THR A 261 16.01 8.71 5.43
N GLN A 262 15.99 9.44 4.30
CA GLN A 262 16.25 10.88 4.29
C GLN A 262 15.14 11.67 5.00
N ALA A 263 13.85 11.35 4.75
CA ALA A 263 12.71 12.01 5.39
C ALA A 263 12.68 11.79 6.91
N MET A 264 13.10 10.60 7.37
CA MET A 264 13.26 10.32 8.80
C MET A 264 14.41 11.12 9.40
N ALA A 265 15.55 11.19 8.71
CA ALA A 265 16.77 11.85 9.20
C ALA A 265 16.65 13.39 9.26
N ASP A 266 15.94 14.01 8.30
CA ASP A 266 15.77 15.48 8.23
C ASP A 266 14.54 15.99 9.00
N GLY A 267 13.74 15.07 9.58
CA GLY A 267 12.55 15.39 10.36
C GLY A 267 11.30 15.65 9.53
N SER A 268 11.36 15.53 8.20
CA SER A 268 10.21 15.72 7.31
C SER A 268 9.07 14.75 7.65
N MET A 269 9.38 13.47 7.93
CA MET A 269 8.35 12.49 8.26
C MET A 269 7.58 12.88 9.53
N ALA A 270 8.27 13.33 10.58
CA ALA A 270 7.62 13.80 11.80
C ALA A 270 6.70 15.02 11.55
N ALA A 271 7.14 15.93 10.67
CA ALA A 271 6.35 17.09 10.27
C ALA A 271 5.10 16.66 9.47
N PHE A 272 5.22 15.70 8.54
CA PHE A 272 4.09 15.15 7.78
C PHE A 272 3.03 14.54 8.69
N VAL A 273 3.46 13.73 9.68
CA VAL A 273 2.55 13.13 10.65
C VAL A 273 1.83 14.19 11.49
N ALA A 274 2.55 15.22 11.96
CA ALA A 274 1.97 16.29 12.75
C ALA A 274 0.92 17.08 11.95
N GLU A 275 1.25 17.47 10.72
CA GLU A 275 0.35 18.20 9.82
C GLU A 275 -0.89 17.37 9.46
N ALA A 276 -0.70 16.09 9.15
CA ALA A 276 -1.81 15.19 8.83
C ALA A 276 -2.77 15.02 10.00
N ASN A 277 -2.26 14.88 11.22
CA ASN A 277 -3.10 14.81 12.43
C ASN A 277 -3.89 16.10 12.69
N GLU A 278 -3.28 17.27 12.42
CA GLU A 278 -3.98 18.55 12.52
C GLU A 278 -5.12 18.64 11.49
N LYS A 279 -4.82 18.32 10.22
CA LYS A 279 -5.82 18.33 9.13
C LYS A 279 -6.93 17.31 9.32
N ALA A 280 -6.63 16.15 9.91
CA ALA A 280 -7.62 15.11 10.19
C ALA A 280 -8.62 15.48 11.30
N THR A 281 -8.36 16.53 12.09
CA THR A 281 -9.24 16.94 13.17
C THR A 281 -10.29 17.95 12.70
N GLY A 282 -11.56 17.52 12.62
CA GLY A 282 -12.69 18.36 12.24
C GLY A 282 -12.85 18.70 10.75
N ASN A 283 -11.96 18.18 9.89
CA ASN A 283 -11.91 18.55 8.47
C ASN A 283 -11.97 17.35 7.51
N ILE A 284 -12.32 16.16 8.00
CA ILE A 284 -12.45 14.98 7.14
C ILE A 284 -13.75 15.08 6.33
N ILE A 285 -13.65 14.89 5.01
CA ILE A 285 -14.80 14.78 4.12
C ILE A 285 -15.06 13.29 3.84
N GLU A 286 -16.22 12.81 4.25
CA GLU A 286 -16.65 11.44 4.01
C GLU A 286 -17.39 11.32 2.67
N GLY A 287 -17.23 10.18 2.00
CA GLY A 287 -18.06 9.81 0.85
C GLY A 287 -17.69 10.36 -0.52
N LEU A 288 -16.47 10.92 -0.71
CA LEU A 288 -16.03 11.45 -2.00
C LEU A 288 -15.66 10.39 -3.06
N LEU A 289 -15.63 9.12 -2.69
CA LEU A 289 -15.36 8.00 -3.61
C LEU A 289 -16.66 7.32 -4.12
N ASN A 290 -17.76 8.05 -4.28
CA ASN A 290 -19.00 7.53 -4.88
C ASN A 290 -19.05 7.78 -6.38
#